data_b9fc25ffb74d418ac4a0db2e86cacabc
#
_entry.id   b9fc25ffb74d418ac4a0db2e86cacabc
#
_cell.length_a   1.000
_cell.length_b   1.000
_cell.length_c   1.000
_cell.angle_alpha   90.00
_cell.angle_beta   90.00
_cell.angle_gamma   90.00
#
_symmetry.space_group_name_H-M   'P 1'
#
loop_
_entity.id
_entity.type
_entity.pdbx_description
1 polymer ?
#
loop_
_entity_poly.entity_id
_entity_poly.type
_entity_poly.pdbx_seq_one_letter_code
_entity_poly.pdbx_strand_id
1 'polypeptide(L)'
;MSMVINTNIGALQATLAQNRTNDVMEEAMTRLSTGSKLNSAADDAAGMAIAGRMESQIKGITMAIKNASDAQALIDTSEGAHEEITNILQRMRELAIQSANDTNTTTERTSLNSEVTQLIGEIDRIASETSWNGITVLDGNFTAKQFHIGSEAGQTVSVSVDSAATSLIGSYNLDSDAHVVAANTVDGDDLVIEGYLGAATATIGAADSVKAAVAAINAKTSDTGVSATGITKAKLSGYSAAEAIAFTLTGNAAASISVAAPSSTSDLSSLRDAINAKSGVTGINATFGDDKSEILMTHSSGADIKITGLDTTTDTTTITLESLDKNGADLSTPDTLVMRESDAATGTVVGQMSLSSIKQFSVSGDAANNEDGFFNTIN
;
A
#
# COMPACT_ATOMS: atom_id res chain seq x y z
N MET A 1 -9.49 33.68 -102.42
CA MET A 1 -8.49 33.59 -101.34
C MET A 1 -7.54 34.75 -101.48
N SER A 2 -7.64 35.76 -100.62
CA SER A 2 -6.67 36.86 -100.61
C SER A 2 -5.35 36.33 -99.97
N MET A 3 -4.32 36.29 -100.82
CA MET A 3 -2.96 36.01 -100.41
C MET A 3 -2.42 37.25 -99.64
N VAL A 4 -2.48 37.17 -98.29
CA VAL A 4 -1.87 38.16 -97.45
C VAL A 4 -0.40 37.80 -97.27
N ILE A 5 0.52 38.55 -97.92
CA ILE A 5 1.95 38.18 -97.94
C ILE A 5 2.66 38.43 -96.57
N ASN A 6 2.10 39.25 -95.73
CA ASN A 6 2.78 39.66 -94.48
C ASN A 6 2.16 39.14 -93.12
N THR A 7 1.00 38.43 -93.14
CA THR A 7 0.37 37.83 -92.01
C THR A 7 -0.26 36.54 -92.36
N ASN A 8 0.50 35.47 -92.28
CA ASN A 8 -0.05 34.09 -92.47
C ASN A 8 -0.65 33.61 -91.19
N ILE A 9 -1.94 33.94 -90.95
CA ILE A 9 -2.70 33.58 -89.71
C ILE A 9 -2.72 32.06 -89.54
N GLY A 10 -2.71 31.25 -90.57
CA GLY A 10 -2.66 29.80 -90.49
C GLY A 10 -1.32 29.27 -89.92
N ALA A 11 -0.20 29.87 -90.40
CA ALA A 11 1.12 29.52 -89.90
C ALA A 11 1.27 29.96 -88.40
N LEU A 12 0.73 31.14 -88.06
CA LEU A 12 0.75 31.62 -86.70
C LEU A 12 -0.08 30.71 -85.74
N GLN A 13 -1.26 30.31 -86.19
CA GLN A 13 -2.09 29.36 -85.47
C GLN A 13 -1.42 27.99 -85.27
N ALA A 14 -0.74 27.48 -86.36
CA ALA A 14 0.01 26.24 -86.28
C ALA A 14 1.18 26.33 -85.26
N THR A 15 1.93 27.46 -85.26
CA THR A 15 3.01 27.69 -84.35
C THR A 15 2.48 27.80 -82.87
N LEU A 16 1.35 28.49 -82.63
CA LEU A 16 0.73 28.55 -81.33
C LEU A 16 0.23 27.16 -80.86
N ALA A 17 -0.34 26.34 -81.77
CA ALA A 17 -0.74 24.97 -81.44
C ALA A 17 0.46 24.06 -81.15
N GLN A 18 1.57 24.23 -81.86
CA GLN A 18 2.82 23.52 -81.64
C GLN A 18 3.41 23.88 -80.24
N ASN A 19 3.48 25.16 -79.95
CA ASN A 19 3.99 25.65 -78.66
C ASN A 19 3.13 25.11 -77.48
N ARG A 20 1.80 25.18 -77.64
CA ARG A 20 0.91 24.59 -76.58
C ARG A 20 1.12 23.10 -76.41
N THR A 21 1.35 22.34 -77.48
CA THR A 21 1.61 20.91 -77.40
C THR A 21 2.96 20.62 -76.71
N ASN A 22 3.98 21.43 -77.06
CA ASN A 22 5.28 21.30 -76.42
C ASN A 22 5.20 21.65 -74.90
N ASP A 23 4.47 22.69 -74.48
CA ASP A 23 4.26 23.06 -73.08
C ASP A 23 3.57 21.92 -72.31
N VAL A 24 2.50 21.36 -72.87
CA VAL A 24 1.79 20.21 -72.28
C VAL A 24 2.69 18.95 -72.17
N MET A 25 3.52 18.71 -73.21
CA MET A 25 4.45 17.60 -73.24
C MET A 25 5.55 17.77 -72.16
N GLU A 26 6.12 18.96 -72.03
CA GLU A 26 7.11 19.31 -71.03
C GLU A 26 6.55 19.18 -69.60
N GLU A 27 5.32 19.65 -69.35
CA GLU A 27 4.61 19.48 -68.11
C GLU A 27 4.38 17.97 -67.80
N ALA A 28 3.92 17.19 -68.79
CA ALA A 28 3.70 15.76 -68.64
C ALA A 28 5.02 15.02 -68.32
N MET A 29 6.12 15.36 -69.01
CA MET A 29 7.45 14.79 -68.76
C MET A 29 7.96 15.15 -67.37
N THR A 30 7.77 16.36 -66.91
CA THR A 30 8.15 16.81 -65.56
C THR A 30 7.36 16.05 -64.51
N ARG A 31 6.05 15.86 -64.67
CA ARG A 31 5.19 15.08 -63.77
C ARG A 31 5.58 13.61 -63.74
N LEU A 32 5.92 13.02 -64.87
CA LEU A 32 6.37 11.63 -64.96
C LEU A 32 7.74 11.43 -64.32
N SER A 33 8.67 12.36 -64.53
CA SER A 33 10.02 12.33 -63.97
C SER A 33 10.05 12.49 -62.44
N THR A 34 9.24 13.39 -61.91
CA THR A 34 9.16 13.68 -60.46
C THR A 34 8.21 12.72 -59.74
N GLY A 35 7.31 12.03 -60.48
CA GLY A 35 6.24 11.22 -59.91
C GLY A 35 5.18 12.02 -59.16
N SER A 36 5.24 13.36 -59.24
CA SER A 36 4.33 14.28 -58.55
C SER A 36 3.44 15.03 -59.52
N LYS A 37 2.14 15.12 -59.22
CA LYS A 37 1.19 15.88 -60.03
C LYS A 37 1.39 17.38 -59.88
N LEU A 38 1.84 17.83 -58.70
CA LEU A 38 2.07 19.23 -58.35
C LEU A 38 3.58 19.46 -58.17
N ASN A 39 4.23 20.17 -59.08
CA ASN A 39 5.67 20.42 -59.03
C ASN A 39 6.02 21.88 -58.77
N SER A 40 5.11 22.79 -59.07
CA SER A 40 5.31 24.21 -58.85
C SER A 40 4.05 24.89 -58.28
N ALA A 41 4.21 26.03 -57.61
CA ALA A 41 3.08 26.83 -57.14
C ALA A 41 2.23 27.39 -58.28
N ALA A 42 2.75 27.39 -59.54
CA ALA A 42 2.01 27.76 -60.72
C ALA A 42 0.97 26.75 -61.15
N ASP A 43 1.19 25.45 -60.82
CA ASP A 43 0.26 24.36 -61.15
C ASP A 43 -1.01 24.44 -60.30
N ASP A 44 -0.86 24.58 -59.00
CA ASP A 44 -1.94 24.76 -58.00
C ASP A 44 -1.34 25.23 -56.68
N ALA A 45 -1.41 26.51 -56.38
CA ALA A 45 -0.88 27.09 -55.15
C ALA A 45 -1.61 26.60 -53.87
N ALA A 46 -2.94 26.36 -53.98
CA ALA A 46 -3.73 25.86 -52.85
C ALA A 46 -3.44 24.40 -52.57
N GLY A 47 -3.40 23.56 -53.60
CA GLY A 47 -3.04 22.16 -53.54
C GLY A 47 -1.64 21.91 -53.00
N MET A 48 -0.66 22.75 -53.41
CA MET A 48 0.72 22.66 -52.90
C MET A 48 0.81 23.03 -51.41
N ALA A 49 0.10 24.06 -50.92
CA ALA A 49 0.05 24.44 -49.53
C ALA A 49 -0.58 23.31 -48.66
N ILE A 50 -1.65 22.70 -49.17
CA ILE A 50 -2.29 21.55 -48.52
C ILE A 50 -1.35 20.32 -48.48
N ALA A 51 -0.71 20.00 -49.62
CA ALA A 51 0.22 18.89 -49.72
C ALA A 51 1.44 19.08 -48.77
N GLY A 52 2.03 20.25 -48.71
CA GLY A 52 3.13 20.57 -47.80
C GLY A 52 2.73 20.43 -46.33
N ARG A 53 1.51 20.86 -45.94
CA ARG A 53 1.00 20.65 -44.62
C ARG A 53 0.77 19.18 -44.29
N MET A 54 0.18 18.42 -45.22
CA MET A 54 -0.02 16.97 -45.09
C MET A 54 1.31 16.22 -44.98
N GLU A 55 2.31 16.58 -45.77
CA GLU A 55 3.66 16.01 -45.68
C GLU A 55 4.31 16.27 -44.33
N SER A 56 4.17 17.49 -43.80
CA SER A 56 4.62 17.83 -42.45
C SER A 56 3.89 16.99 -41.40
N GLN A 57 2.57 16.82 -41.54
CA GLN A 57 1.79 15.96 -40.61
C GLN A 57 2.22 14.50 -40.68
N ILE A 58 2.46 13.95 -41.89
CA ILE A 58 2.95 12.59 -42.06
C ILE A 58 4.31 12.38 -41.41
N LYS A 59 5.24 13.32 -41.60
CA LYS A 59 6.54 13.30 -40.91
C LYS A 59 6.38 13.40 -39.39
N GLY A 60 5.48 14.25 -38.89
CA GLY A 60 5.14 14.37 -37.49
C GLY A 60 4.59 13.08 -36.90
N ILE A 61 3.61 12.46 -37.59
CA ILE A 61 3.03 11.18 -37.17
C ILE A 61 4.07 10.04 -37.20
N THR A 62 4.96 10.02 -38.18
CA THR A 62 6.03 9.02 -38.28
C THR A 62 6.97 9.12 -37.06
N MET A 63 7.32 10.34 -36.65
CA MET A 63 8.11 10.57 -35.44
C MET A 63 7.31 10.22 -34.16
N ALA A 64 6.01 10.51 -34.16
CA ALA A 64 5.13 10.16 -33.04
C ALA A 64 5.04 8.63 -32.84
N ILE A 65 4.95 7.86 -33.93
CA ILE A 65 4.98 6.38 -33.85
C ILE A 65 6.32 5.90 -33.29
N LYS A 66 7.43 6.49 -33.71
CA LYS A 66 8.75 6.15 -33.15
C LYS A 66 8.83 6.46 -31.67
N ASN A 67 8.39 7.65 -31.25
CA ASN A 67 8.37 8.04 -29.83
C ASN A 67 7.45 7.12 -28.99
N ALA A 68 6.33 6.69 -29.55
CA ALA A 68 5.43 5.74 -28.89
C ALA A 68 6.10 4.35 -28.73
N SER A 69 6.83 3.89 -29.75
CA SER A 69 7.59 2.64 -29.68
C SER A 69 8.73 2.73 -28.66
N ASP A 70 9.40 3.88 -28.56
CA ASP A 70 10.45 4.12 -27.56
C ASP A 70 9.85 4.11 -26.14
N ALA A 71 8.67 4.71 -25.94
CA ALA A 71 7.95 4.69 -24.67
C ALA A 71 7.51 3.27 -24.31
N GLN A 72 7.03 2.47 -25.26
CA GLN A 72 6.66 1.08 -25.03
C GLN A 72 7.87 0.25 -24.62
N ALA A 73 9.01 0.37 -25.30
CA ALA A 73 10.21 -0.36 -24.96
C ALA A 73 10.77 0.00 -23.57
N LEU A 74 10.57 1.25 -23.13
CA LEU A 74 10.87 1.68 -21.74
C LEU A 74 9.95 0.97 -20.74
N ILE A 75 8.65 0.90 -21.02
CA ILE A 75 7.67 0.21 -20.17
C ILE A 75 8.01 -1.28 -20.09
N ASP A 76 8.30 -1.94 -21.22
CA ASP A 76 8.69 -3.36 -21.28
C ASP A 76 9.96 -3.63 -20.44
N THR A 77 10.93 -2.70 -20.46
CA THR A 77 12.14 -2.79 -19.61
C THR A 77 11.80 -2.68 -18.13
N SER A 78 10.92 -1.76 -17.77
CA SER A 78 10.46 -1.59 -16.38
C SER A 78 9.66 -2.80 -15.91
N GLU A 79 8.80 -3.36 -16.78
CA GLU A 79 8.00 -4.56 -16.49
C GLU A 79 8.89 -5.77 -16.21
N GLY A 80 9.92 -6.00 -17.04
CA GLY A 80 10.87 -7.08 -16.82
C GLY A 80 11.60 -6.97 -15.47
N ALA A 81 11.99 -5.77 -15.06
CA ALA A 81 12.60 -5.54 -13.75
C ALA A 81 11.60 -5.77 -12.59
N HIS A 82 10.33 -5.35 -12.74
CA HIS A 82 9.29 -5.62 -11.74
C HIS A 82 8.97 -7.11 -11.62
N GLU A 83 9.03 -7.88 -12.71
CA GLU A 83 8.86 -9.33 -12.66
C GLU A 83 9.96 -9.99 -11.82
N GLU A 84 11.23 -9.60 -12.00
CA GLU A 84 12.34 -10.09 -11.18
C GLU A 84 12.18 -9.72 -9.70
N ILE A 85 11.80 -8.48 -9.41
CA ILE A 85 11.51 -8.04 -8.02
C ILE A 85 10.37 -8.89 -7.42
N THR A 86 9.33 -9.18 -8.19
CA THR A 86 8.21 -10.02 -7.74
C THR A 86 8.68 -11.44 -7.42
N ASN A 87 9.55 -12.02 -8.22
CA ASN A 87 10.14 -13.33 -7.98
C ASN A 87 10.97 -13.35 -6.69
N ILE A 88 11.77 -12.31 -6.46
CA ILE A 88 12.54 -12.14 -5.23
C ILE A 88 11.62 -12.02 -4.00
N LEU A 89 10.57 -11.22 -4.07
CA LEU A 89 9.59 -11.06 -2.98
C LEU A 89 8.87 -12.37 -2.67
N GLN A 90 8.54 -13.18 -3.68
CA GLN A 90 7.98 -14.51 -3.47
C GLN A 90 8.97 -15.42 -2.75
N ARG A 91 10.25 -15.39 -3.14
CA ARG A 91 11.31 -16.14 -2.45
C ARG A 91 11.47 -15.70 -1.00
N MET A 92 11.46 -14.40 -0.73
CA MET A 92 11.50 -13.87 0.63
C MET A 92 10.31 -14.36 1.47
N ARG A 93 9.12 -14.43 0.87
CA ARG A 93 7.92 -14.98 1.53
C ARG A 93 8.08 -16.46 1.87
N GLU A 94 8.65 -17.27 0.98
CA GLU A 94 8.95 -18.68 1.26
C GLU A 94 9.89 -18.82 2.46
N LEU A 95 10.98 -18.03 2.49
CA LEU A 95 11.93 -18.02 3.60
C LEU A 95 11.29 -17.58 4.92
N ALA A 96 10.40 -16.59 4.87
CA ALA A 96 9.65 -16.14 6.04
C ALA A 96 8.72 -17.23 6.59
N ILE A 97 7.99 -17.94 5.73
CA ILE A 97 7.14 -19.08 6.12
C ILE A 97 8.01 -20.23 6.69
N GLN A 98 9.14 -20.52 6.07
CA GLN A 98 10.08 -21.51 6.57
C GLN A 98 10.60 -21.10 7.96
N SER A 99 11.00 -19.84 8.14
CA SER A 99 11.51 -19.33 9.42
C SER A 99 10.45 -19.38 10.54
N ALA A 100 9.18 -19.22 10.21
CA ALA A 100 8.06 -19.26 11.16
C ALA A 100 7.79 -20.65 11.74
N ASN A 101 8.40 -21.71 11.17
CA ASN A 101 8.24 -23.07 11.70
C ASN A 101 9.03 -23.21 13.01
N ASP A 102 8.37 -23.71 14.09
CA ASP A 102 8.95 -23.92 15.41
C ASP A 102 10.04 -24.98 15.47
N THR A 103 10.19 -25.78 14.41
CA THR A 103 11.29 -26.76 14.33
C THR A 103 12.65 -26.11 14.03
N ASN A 104 12.68 -24.83 13.62
CA ASN A 104 13.91 -24.11 13.32
C ASN A 104 14.56 -23.57 14.59
N THR A 105 15.85 -23.82 14.72
CA THR A 105 16.68 -23.24 15.78
C THR A 105 16.99 -21.76 15.50
N THR A 106 17.44 -21.04 16.52
CA THR A 106 17.88 -19.62 16.37
C THR A 106 18.97 -19.47 15.31
N THR A 107 19.90 -20.43 15.21
CA THR A 107 20.99 -20.42 14.22
C THR A 107 20.45 -20.56 12.80
N GLU A 108 19.49 -21.44 12.58
CA GLU A 108 18.84 -21.63 11.28
C GLU A 108 18.04 -20.39 10.88
N ARG A 109 17.28 -19.79 11.79
CA ARG A 109 16.55 -18.52 11.56
C ARG A 109 17.53 -17.38 11.22
N THR A 110 18.70 -17.33 11.86
CA THR A 110 19.75 -16.35 11.51
C THR A 110 20.28 -16.55 10.09
N SER A 111 20.46 -17.81 9.67
CA SER A 111 20.89 -18.12 8.31
C SER A 111 19.84 -17.73 7.27
N LEU A 112 18.55 -18.04 7.52
CA LEU A 112 17.45 -17.63 6.67
C LEU A 112 17.34 -16.08 6.58
N ASN A 113 17.52 -15.38 7.70
CA ASN A 113 17.52 -13.92 7.72
C ASN A 113 18.68 -13.32 6.92
N SER A 114 19.85 -13.98 6.91
CA SER A 114 20.98 -13.56 6.09
C SER A 114 20.67 -13.68 4.59
N GLU A 115 19.97 -14.75 4.16
CA GLU A 115 19.50 -14.89 2.78
C GLU A 115 18.49 -13.78 2.43
N VAL A 116 17.53 -13.49 3.30
CA VAL A 116 16.56 -12.40 3.11
C VAL A 116 17.27 -11.05 2.95
N THR A 117 18.31 -10.78 3.76
CA THR A 117 19.10 -9.54 3.66
C THR A 117 19.82 -9.42 2.31
N GLN A 118 20.33 -10.52 1.75
CA GLN A 118 20.92 -10.51 0.42
C GLN A 118 19.89 -10.27 -0.68
N LEU A 119 18.69 -10.85 -0.55
CA LEU A 119 17.58 -10.63 -1.48
C LEU A 119 17.09 -9.17 -1.45
N ILE A 120 17.06 -8.53 -0.28
CA ILE A 120 16.79 -7.10 -0.13
C ILE A 120 17.81 -6.27 -0.92
N GLY A 121 19.11 -6.58 -0.73
CA GLY A 121 20.18 -5.91 -1.47
C GLY A 121 20.07 -6.10 -2.99
N GLU A 122 19.58 -7.25 -3.46
CA GLU A 122 19.37 -7.49 -4.88
C GLU A 122 18.20 -6.69 -5.45
N ILE A 123 17.11 -6.52 -4.69
CA ILE A 123 16.01 -5.62 -5.08
C ILE A 123 16.53 -4.18 -5.22
N ASP A 124 17.30 -3.68 -4.24
CA ASP A 124 17.88 -2.33 -4.30
C ASP A 124 18.85 -2.17 -5.48
N ARG A 125 19.61 -3.22 -5.81
CA ARG A 125 20.47 -3.22 -6.99
C ARG A 125 19.64 -3.12 -8.28
N ILE A 126 18.60 -3.92 -8.43
CA ILE A 126 17.69 -3.87 -9.60
C ILE A 126 17.06 -2.47 -9.70
N ALA A 127 16.58 -1.92 -8.59
CA ALA A 127 15.94 -0.60 -8.57
C ALA A 127 16.90 0.53 -9.00
N SER A 128 18.16 0.45 -8.61
CA SER A 128 19.17 1.51 -8.89
C SER A 128 19.85 1.35 -10.25
N GLU A 129 20.01 0.12 -10.75
CA GLU A 129 20.76 -0.16 -11.98
C GLU A 129 19.89 -0.27 -13.23
N THR A 130 18.57 -0.55 -13.07
CA THR A 130 17.66 -0.62 -14.21
C THR A 130 17.53 0.74 -14.87
N SER A 131 18.05 0.83 -16.11
CA SER A 131 18.08 2.08 -16.85
C SER A 131 17.65 1.89 -18.30
N TRP A 132 17.01 2.92 -18.86
CA TRP A 132 16.67 3.03 -20.27
C TRP A 132 17.37 4.24 -20.86
N ASN A 133 18.20 4.03 -21.90
CA ASN A 133 18.99 5.08 -22.55
C ASN A 133 19.79 5.96 -21.56
N GLY A 134 20.35 5.32 -20.50
CA GLY A 134 21.15 5.99 -19.46
C GLY A 134 20.33 6.75 -18.40
N ILE A 135 19.02 6.64 -18.43
CA ILE A 135 18.12 7.19 -17.40
C ILE A 135 17.62 6.03 -16.53
N THR A 136 17.79 6.12 -15.23
CA THR A 136 17.21 5.16 -14.28
C THR A 136 15.69 5.29 -14.28
N VAL A 137 15.00 4.14 -14.26
CA VAL A 137 13.53 4.10 -14.41
C VAL A 137 12.80 3.68 -13.13
N LEU A 138 13.50 3.04 -12.17
CA LEU A 138 12.93 2.49 -10.93
C LEU A 138 13.42 3.18 -9.66
N ASP A 139 14.12 4.31 -9.78
CA ASP A 139 14.68 5.06 -8.65
C ASP A 139 13.70 6.09 -8.03
N GLY A 140 12.48 6.23 -8.59
CA GLY A 140 11.48 7.19 -8.16
C GLY A 140 11.59 8.58 -8.79
N ASN A 141 12.64 8.84 -9.59
CA ASN A 141 12.81 10.13 -10.28
C ASN A 141 12.15 10.16 -11.67
N PHE A 142 11.62 9.01 -12.11
CA PHE A 142 10.96 8.89 -13.41
C PHE A 142 9.48 9.25 -13.30
N THR A 143 9.20 10.55 -13.04
CA THR A 143 7.85 11.08 -12.86
C THR A 143 7.46 12.02 -13.98
N ALA A 144 6.20 11.91 -14.45
CA ALA A 144 5.57 12.81 -15.43
C ALA A 144 6.42 13.07 -16.71
N LYS A 145 7.18 12.03 -17.18
CA LYS A 145 7.94 12.14 -18.43
C LYS A 145 6.98 12.13 -19.61
N GLN A 146 7.10 13.16 -20.46
CA GLN A 146 6.18 13.36 -21.58
C GLN A 146 6.75 12.79 -22.88
N PHE A 147 5.98 11.96 -23.54
CA PHE A 147 6.26 11.42 -24.88
C PHE A 147 5.30 12.07 -25.88
N HIS A 148 5.85 12.71 -26.92
CA HIS A 148 5.06 13.28 -27.99
C HIS A 148 4.58 12.18 -28.94
N ILE A 149 3.26 11.92 -28.98
CA ILE A 149 2.62 10.86 -29.76
C ILE A 149 1.73 11.41 -30.88
N GLY A 150 1.81 12.68 -31.19
CA GLY A 150 1.03 13.34 -32.22
C GLY A 150 1.86 14.27 -33.11
N SER A 151 1.23 14.76 -34.18
CA SER A 151 1.84 15.70 -35.13
C SER A 151 1.77 17.16 -34.71
N GLU A 152 1.00 17.49 -33.65
CA GLU A 152 0.75 18.85 -33.19
C GLU A 152 1.27 19.05 -31.76
N ALA A 153 1.56 20.30 -31.40
CA ALA A 153 2.01 20.66 -30.06
C ALA A 153 0.96 20.29 -28.99
N GLY A 154 1.39 19.71 -27.88
CA GLY A 154 0.51 19.31 -26.77
C GLY A 154 -0.08 17.91 -26.87
N GLN A 155 0.12 17.18 -27.96
CA GLN A 155 -0.29 15.78 -28.08
C GLN A 155 0.75 14.86 -27.42
N THR A 156 0.72 14.81 -26.09
CA THR A 156 1.67 14.04 -25.27
C THR A 156 0.97 13.04 -24.37
N VAL A 157 1.65 11.93 -24.09
CA VAL A 157 1.32 10.98 -23.01
C VAL A 157 2.39 11.13 -21.94
N SER A 158 1.97 11.26 -20.69
CA SER A 158 2.88 11.24 -19.55
C SER A 158 2.99 9.83 -18.98
N VAL A 159 4.23 9.39 -18.73
CA VAL A 159 4.54 8.12 -18.09
C VAL A 159 5.25 8.43 -16.77
N SER A 160 4.81 7.77 -15.70
CA SER A 160 5.46 7.77 -14.39
C SER A 160 5.71 6.34 -13.97
N VAL A 161 6.86 6.09 -13.38
CA VAL A 161 7.22 4.81 -12.78
C VAL A 161 7.60 5.10 -11.33
N ASP A 162 6.89 4.46 -10.39
CA ASP A 162 7.17 4.60 -8.96
C ASP A 162 8.49 3.89 -8.62
N SER A 163 9.11 4.30 -7.50
CA SER A 163 10.34 3.67 -7.02
C SER A 163 10.10 2.22 -6.62
N ALA A 164 11.05 1.36 -6.99
CA ALA A 164 11.10 -0.02 -6.55
C ALA A 164 12.18 -0.27 -5.46
N ALA A 165 12.80 0.79 -4.92
CA ALA A 165 13.75 0.67 -3.83
C ALA A 165 13.08 0.11 -2.57
N THR A 166 13.78 -0.77 -1.84
CA THR A 166 13.22 -1.45 -0.65
C THR A 166 12.79 -0.50 0.45
N SER A 167 13.39 0.69 0.52
CA SER A 167 12.99 1.76 1.44
C SER A 167 11.66 2.42 1.09
N LEU A 168 11.12 2.21 -0.12
CA LEU A 168 9.91 2.86 -0.63
C LEU A 168 8.80 1.89 -1.06
N ILE A 169 9.11 0.59 -1.26
CA ILE A 169 8.11 -0.44 -1.60
C ILE A 169 7.47 -1.11 -0.39
N GLY A 170 7.83 -0.72 0.82
CA GLY A 170 7.20 -1.21 2.06
C GLY A 170 5.84 -0.57 2.31
N SER A 171 5.23 -0.95 3.43
CA SER A 171 4.08 -0.25 3.98
C SER A 171 4.55 0.77 5.02
N TYR A 172 3.98 1.96 4.98
CA TYR A 172 4.05 2.91 6.09
C TYR A 172 3.13 2.42 7.17
N ASN A 173 3.65 2.21 8.38
CA ASN A 173 2.88 1.73 9.51
C ASN A 173 2.90 2.76 10.63
N LEU A 174 1.75 2.93 11.25
CA LEU A 174 1.58 3.70 12.47
C LEU A 174 0.87 2.80 13.48
N ASP A 175 1.50 2.58 14.64
CA ASP A 175 0.95 1.74 15.68
C ASP A 175 0.39 2.62 16.82
N SER A 176 -0.75 2.20 17.37
CA SER A 176 -1.31 2.82 18.58
C SER A 176 -0.64 2.26 19.84
N ASP A 177 -0.81 2.95 20.96
CA ASP A 177 -0.40 2.47 22.27
C ASP A 177 -1.36 1.39 22.81
N ALA A 178 -0.88 0.54 23.70
CA ALA A 178 -1.70 -0.43 24.44
C ALA A 178 -1.83 -0.01 25.89
N HIS A 179 -3.01 -0.18 26.45
CA HIS A 179 -3.31 0.26 27.82
C HIS A 179 -4.05 -0.79 28.64
N VAL A 180 -3.79 -0.84 29.96
CA VAL A 180 -4.62 -1.52 30.95
C VAL A 180 -5.32 -0.49 31.79
N VAL A 181 -6.62 -0.57 31.85
CA VAL A 181 -7.45 0.37 32.61
C VAL A 181 -8.53 -0.38 33.40
N ALA A 182 -9.06 0.23 34.44
CA ALA A 182 -10.18 -0.33 35.19
C ALA A 182 -11.45 -0.44 34.35
N ALA A 183 -11.63 0.51 33.42
CA ALA A 183 -12.63 0.47 32.36
C ALA A 183 -12.02 1.06 31.08
N ASN A 184 -12.51 0.65 29.91
CA ASN A 184 -12.08 1.29 28.67
C ASN A 184 -12.54 2.76 28.69
N THR A 185 -11.58 3.70 28.73
CA THR A 185 -11.79 5.15 28.80
C THR A 185 -11.42 5.83 27.49
N VAL A 186 -11.26 5.05 26.40
CA VAL A 186 -11.01 5.64 25.08
C VAL A 186 -12.08 6.70 24.80
N ASP A 187 -11.63 7.93 24.64
CA ASP A 187 -12.53 9.02 24.28
C ASP A 187 -12.97 8.88 22.83
N GLY A 188 -14.23 9.18 22.55
CA GLY A 188 -14.78 9.07 21.21
C GLY A 188 -14.23 10.18 20.33
N ASP A 189 -13.12 9.93 19.66
CA ASP A 189 -12.48 10.86 18.75
C ASP A 189 -12.74 10.50 17.29
N ASP A 190 -13.06 11.52 16.51
CA ASP A 190 -13.06 11.41 15.06
C ASP A 190 -11.61 11.42 14.55
N LEU A 191 -11.13 10.30 14.03
CA LEU A 191 -9.84 10.22 13.36
C LEU A 191 -9.94 10.70 11.92
N VAL A 192 -9.26 11.79 11.61
CA VAL A 192 -9.08 12.27 10.23
C VAL A 192 -7.83 11.59 9.65
N ILE A 193 -8.03 10.78 8.62
CA ILE A 193 -6.97 10.05 7.94
C ILE A 193 -6.75 10.69 6.58
N GLU A 194 -5.57 11.23 6.36
CA GLU A 194 -5.14 11.79 5.07
C GLU A 194 -4.20 10.79 4.40
N GLY A 195 -4.71 10.02 3.48
CA GLY A 195 -3.96 9.04 2.72
C GLY A 195 -3.73 9.48 1.26
N TYR A 196 -3.10 8.64 0.47
CA TYR A 196 -2.72 8.95 -0.91
C TYR A 196 -3.92 9.01 -1.89
N LEU A 197 -5.07 8.45 -1.54
CA LEU A 197 -6.30 8.55 -2.33
C LEU A 197 -7.14 9.76 -1.97
N GLY A 198 -7.00 10.28 -0.76
CA GLY A 198 -7.75 11.41 -0.23
C GLY A 198 -7.82 11.41 1.30
N ALA A 199 -8.62 12.30 1.85
CA ALA A 199 -8.87 12.40 3.28
C ALA A 199 -10.28 11.90 3.61
N ALA A 200 -10.41 11.17 4.72
CA ALA A 200 -11.69 10.76 5.28
C ALA A 200 -11.65 10.72 6.80
N THR A 201 -12.81 10.93 7.41
CA THR A 201 -12.98 10.86 8.86
C THR A 201 -13.57 9.50 9.25
N ALA A 202 -12.91 8.80 10.16
CA ALA A 202 -13.42 7.61 10.81
C ALA A 202 -13.94 7.99 12.20
N THR A 203 -15.24 7.84 12.42
CA THR A 203 -15.87 8.13 13.71
C THR A 203 -15.67 6.95 14.65
N ILE A 204 -15.05 7.21 15.79
CA ILE A 204 -14.81 6.24 16.85
C ILE A 204 -15.68 6.64 18.04
N GLY A 205 -16.47 5.71 18.56
CA GLY A 205 -17.30 5.94 19.72
C GLY A 205 -16.50 5.93 21.04
N ALA A 206 -16.99 6.64 22.03
CA ALA A 206 -16.41 6.57 23.39
C ALA A 206 -16.48 5.12 23.92
N ALA A 207 -15.37 4.67 24.52
CA ALA A 207 -15.17 3.30 24.98
C ALA A 207 -15.28 2.21 23.91
N ASP A 208 -15.08 2.57 22.63
CA ASP A 208 -14.95 1.59 21.57
C ASP A 208 -13.67 0.77 21.72
N SER A 209 -13.76 -0.53 21.43
CA SER A 209 -12.57 -1.37 21.34
C SER A 209 -11.80 -1.08 20.05
N VAL A 210 -10.52 -1.44 20.03
CA VAL A 210 -9.71 -1.38 18.81
C VAL A 210 -10.38 -2.10 17.64
N LYS A 211 -11.10 -3.18 17.89
CA LYS A 211 -11.90 -3.88 16.85
C LYS A 211 -12.93 -2.98 16.19
N ALA A 212 -13.64 -2.16 16.96
CA ALA A 212 -14.63 -1.22 16.42
C ALA A 212 -13.94 -0.09 15.64
N ALA A 213 -12.87 0.48 16.19
CA ALA A 213 -12.06 1.51 15.54
C ALA A 213 -11.48 1.01 14.20
N VAL A 214 -10.91 -0.19 14.18
CA VAL A 214 -10.41 -0.84 12.96
C VAL A 214 -11.50 -1.02 11.91
N ALA A 215 -12.71 -1.38 12.31
CA ALA A 215 -13.83 -1.51 11.39
C ALA A 215 -14.25 -0.15 10.79
N ALA A 216 -14.27 0.91 11.62
CA ALA A 216 -14.57 2.27 11.16
C ALA A 216 -13.52 2.79 10.16
N ILE A 217 -12.23 2.56 10.42
CA ILE A 217 -11.13 2.95 9.53
C ILE A 217 -11.17 2.16 8.23
N ASN A 218 -11.35 0.83 8.30
CA ASN A 218 -11.39 -0.02 7.12
C ASN A 218 -12.61 0.27 6.22
N ALA A 219 -13.70 0.83 6.76
CA ALA A 219 -14.80 1.33 5.96
C ALA A 219 -14.42 2.55 5.09
N LYS A 220 -13.29 3.22 5.40
CA LYS A 220 -12.75 4.38 4.67
C LYS A 220 -11.52 4.05 3.81
N THR A 221 -11.10 2.79 3.75
CA THR A 221 -9.92 2.38 2.98
C THR A 221 -10.02 2.74 1.50
N SER A 222 -11.20 2.67 0.90
CA SER A 222 -11.43 3.06 -0.51
C SER A 222 -11.19 4.55 -0.76
N ASP A 223 -11.36 5.38 0.24
CA ASP A 223 -11.26 6.83 0.14
C ASP A 223 -9.86 7.34 0.50
N THR A 224 -9.17 6.62 1.39
CA THR A 224 -7.87 7.02 1.93
C THR A 224 -6.70 6.19 1.41
N GLY A 225 -6.92 4.92 1.07
CA GLY A 225 -5.86 3.95 0.77
C GLY A 225 -5.12 3.46 2.03
N VAL A 226 -5.65 3.73 3.23
CA VAL A 226 -5.11 3.27 4.51
C VAL A 226 -5.96 2.12 5.02
N SER A 227 -5.33 1.04 5.48
CA SER A 227 -5.97 -0.09 6.13
C SER A 227 -5.55 -0.19 7.59
N ALA A 228 -6.41 -0.74 8.43
CA ALA A 228 -6.14 -0.94 9.84
C ALA A 228 -6.24 -2.42 10.21
N THR A 229 -5.40 -2.85 11.14
CA THR A 229 -5.47 -4.15 11.81
C THR A 229 -5.41 -3.93 13.32
N GLY A 230 -6.01 -4.82 14.09
CA GLY A 230 -6.04 -4.72 15.55
C GLY A 230 -5.72 -6.04 16.21
N ILE A 231 -4.99 -5.98 17.31
CA ILE A 231 -4.70 -7.13 18.16
C ILE A 231 -4.72 -6.69 19.63
N THR A 232 -5.20 -7.56 20.50
CA THR A 232 -5.13 -7.33 21.95
C THR A 232 -4.33 -8.44 22.57
N LYS A 233 -3.29 -8.08 23.32
CA LYS A 233 -2.49 -9.03 24.08
C LYS A 233 -2.41 -8.58 25.53
N ALA A 234 -2.61 -9.54 26.42
CA ALA A 234 -2.57 -9.35 27.85
C ALA A 234 -1.78 -10.46 28.51
N LYS A 235 -1.05 -10.14 29.57
CA LYS A 235 -0.38 -11.08 30.44
C LYS A 235 -1.13 -11.14 31.77
N LEU A 236 -1.45 -12.33 32.22
CA LEU A 236 -2.00 -12.62 33.54
C LEU A 236 -0.92 -13.30 34.35
N SER A 237 -0.51 -12.67 35.45
CA SER A 237 0.59 -13.12 36.31
C SER A 237 0.35 -12.80 37.79
N GLY A 238 1.31 -13.05 38.66
CA GLY A 238 1.29 -12.62 40.07
C GLY A 238 0.18 -13.27 40.88
N TYR A 239 -0.22 -14.49 40.56
CA TYR A 239 -1.21 -15.23 41.38
C TYR A 239 -0.63 -15.52 42.79
N SER A 240 -1.14 -14.80 43.80
CA SER A 240 -0.50 -14.74 45.10
C SER A 240 -0.78 -15.95 46.00
N ALA A 241 -1.89 -16.69 45.79
CA ALA A 241 -2.26 -17.87 46.59
C ALA A 241 -2.89 -18.95 45.73
N ALA A 242 -2.59 -20.24 46.02
CA ALA A 242 -3.13 -21.37 45.29
C ALA A 242 -4.57 -21.69 45.73
N GLU A 243 -5.52 -20.89 45.31
CA GLU A 243 -6.94 -20.97 45.67
C GLU A 243 -7.84 -21.19 44.47
N ALA A 244 -9.11 -21.51 44.72
CA ALA A 244 -10.09 -21.50 43.63
C ALA A 244 -10.31 -20.08 43.12
N ILE A 245 -10.43 -19.91 41.82
CA ILE A 245 -10.63 -18.63 41.16
C ILE A 245 -11.82 -18.72 40.21
N ALA A 246 -12.69 -17.73 40.24
CA ALA A 246 -13.73 -17.53 39.29
C ALA A 246 -13.79 -16.06 38.83
N PHE A 247 -14.07 -15.81 37.57
CA PHE A 247 -14.28 -14.49 36.99
C PHE A 247 -15.03 -14.58 35.68
N THR A 248 -15.53 -13.46 35.21
CA THR A 248 -16.09 -13.36 33.86
C THR A 248 -15.03 -12.77 32.94
N LEU A 249 -14.68 -13.52 31.89
CA LEU A 249 -13.79 -13.09 30.81
C LEU A 249 -14.63 -12.66 29.61
N THR A 250 -14.43 -11.44 29.15
CA THR A 250 -15.13 -10.87 28.02
C THR A 250 -14.12 -10.50 26.93
N GLY A 251 -14.39 -10.92 25.72
CA GLY A 251 -13.73 -10.53 24.48
C GLY A 251 -14.82 -10.21 23.46
N ASN A 252 -15.09 -11.11 22.51
CA ASN A 252 -16.26 -10.97 21.61
C ASN A 252 -17.59 -11.08 22.38
N ALA A 253 -17.64 -11.97 23.35
CA ALA A 253 -18.75 -12.15 24.28
C ALA A 253 -18.24 -12.59 25.66
N ALA A 254 -19.07 -12.41 26.69
CA ALA A 254 -18.74 -12.77 28.04
C ALA A 254 -18.85 -14.27 28.28
N ALA A 255 -17.89 -14.84 28.99
CA ALA A 255 -17.92 -16.22 29.45
C ALA A 255 -17.41 -16.34 30.88
N SER A 256 -18.07 -17.15 31.70
CA SER A 256 -17.63 -17.43 33.05
C SER A 256 -16.48 -18.45 33.03
N ILE A 257 -15.40 -18.11 33.70
CA ILE A 257 -14.23 -18.95 33.95
C ILE A 257 -14.27 -19.34 35.42
N SER A 258 -14.14 -20.62 35.73
CA SER A 258 -14.04 -21.10 37.09
C SER A 258 -13.05 -22.25 37.15
N VAL A 259 -12.10 -22.17 38.05
CA VAL A 259 -11.01 -23.13 38.20
C VAL A 259 -10.87 -23.49 39.69
N ALA A 260 -10.77 -24.79 39.97
CA ALA A 260 -10.42 -25.23 41.32
C ALA A 260 -8.98 -24.78 41.66
N ALA A 261 -8.68 -24.72 42.95
CA ALA A 261 -7.35 -24.35 43.41
C ALA A 261 -6.25 -25.09 42.66
N PRO A 262 -5.30 -24.40 42.00
CA PRO A 262 -4.15 -25.06 41.39
C PRO A 262 -3.26 -25.68 42.45
N SER A 263 -2.44 -26.65 42.07
CA SER A 263 -1.50 -27.27 43.00
C SER A 263 -0.36 -26.32 43.44
N SER A 264 -0.12 -25.28 42.73
CA SER A 264 0.91 -24.25 43.00
C SER A 264 0.56 -22.94 42.30
N THR A 265 1.00 -21.82 42.87
CA THR A 265 0.92 -20.49 42.23
C THR A 265 1.81 -20.36 40.99
N SER A 266 2.76 -21.29 40.81
CA SER A 266 3.67 -21.33 39.66
C SER A 266 3.21 -22.29 38.54
N ASP A 267 2.01 -22.87 38.64
CA ASP A 267 1.42 -23.70 37.59
C ASP A 267 -0.05 -23.32 37.36
N LEU A 268 -0.27 -22.46 36.37
CA LEU A 268 -1.60 -21.99 35.94
C LEU A 268 -2.17 -22.79 34.78
N SER A 269 -1.73 -24.05 34.58
CA SER A 269 -2.18 -24.91 33.46
C SER A 269 -3.70 -25.06 33.44
N SER A 270 -4.34 -25.25 34.61
CA SER A 270 -5.79 -25.38 34.72
C SER A 270 -6.54 -24.12 34.33
N LEU A 271 -5.96 -22.93 34.64
CA LEU A 271 -6.54 -21.64 34.30
C LEU A 271 -6.43 -21.39 32.78
N ARG A 272 -5.25 -21.65 32.20
CA ARG A 272 -5.05 -21.58 30.74
C ARG A 272 -6.07 -22.46 29.99
N ASP A 273 -6.23 -23.71 30.44
CA ASP A 273 -7.14 -24.66 29.80
C ASP A 273 -8.60 -24.22 29.93
N ALA A 274 -8.99 -23.67 31.09
CA ALA A 274 -10.33 -23.11 31.29
C ALA A 274 -10.62 -21.91 30.39
N ILE A 275 -9.65 -21.03 30.19
CA ILE A 275 -9.75 -19.89 29.23
C ILE A 275 -9.91 -20.43 27.82
N ASN A 276 -9.05 -21.36 27.40
CA ASN A 276 -9.10 -21.93 26.06
C ASN A 276 -10.38 -22.73 25.78
N ALA A 277 -10.97 -23.36 26.81
CA ALA A 277 -12.28 -24.02 26.69
C ALA A 277 -13.42 -23.03 26.34
N LYS A 278 -13.23 -21.73 26.58
CA LYS A 278 -14.18 -20.68 26.24
C LYS A 278 -13.77 -19.81 25.05
N SER A 279 -12.66 -20.14 24.37
CA SER A 279 -12.12 -19.37 23.26
C SER A 279 -13.12 -19.19 22.11
N GLY A 280 -13.97 -20.19 21.85
CA GLY A 280 -15.02 -20.08 20.82
C GLY A 280 -16.08 -19.02 21.11
N VAL A 281 -16.28 -18.62 22.37
CA VAL A 281 -17.22 -17.57 22.78
C VAL A 281 -16.50 -16.23 22.94
N THR A 282 -15.38 -16.24 23.67
CA THR A 282 -14.64 -15.01 23.98
C THR A 282 -13.78 -14.54 22.80
N GLY A 283 -13.32 -15.41 21.92
CA GLY A 283 -12.33 -15.12 20.89
C GLY A 283 -10.90 -15.01 21.44
N ILE A 284 -10.71 -15.32 22.75
CA ILE A 284 -9.43 -15.20 23.44
C ILE A 284 -8.74 -16.55 23.47
N ASN A 285 -7.49 -16.59 23.03
CA ASN A 285 -6.61 -17.75 23.15
C ASN A 285 -5.56 -17.50 24.23
N ALA A 286 -5.29 -18.51 25.04
CA ALA A 286 -4.35 -18.45 26.13
C ALA A 286 -3.17 -19.40 25.90
N THR A 287 -1.95 -18.90 26.05
CA THR A 287 -0.69 -19.66 26.01
C THR A 287 0.09 -19.38 27.29
N PHE A 288 1.15 -20.13 27.56
CA PHE A 288 2.08 -19.75 28.63
C PHE A 288 3.02 -18.66 28.17
N GLY A 289 3.45 -17.83 29.12
CA GLY A 289 4.57 -16.91 28.95
C GLY A 289 5.91 -17.65 28.99
N ASP A 290 6.89 -17.04 29.66
CA ASP A 290 8.23 -17.64 29.79
C ASP A 290 8.19 -18.89 30.67
N ASP A 291 7.25 -18.97 31.59
CA ASP A 291 6.99 -20.15 32.42
C ASP A 291 5.49 -20.38 32.63
N LYS A 292 5.13 -21.36 33.45
CA LYS A 292 3.73 -21.72 33.71
C LYS A 292 3.03 -20.82 34.75
N SER A 293 3.73 -19.88 35.34
CA SER A 293 3.18 -18.90 36.28
C SER A 293 2.57 -17.70 35.59
N GLU A 294 2.73 -17.62 34.24
CA GLU A 294 2.23 -16.57 33.40
C GLU A 294 1.36 -17.09 32.26
N ILE A 295 0.25 -16.42 32.01
CA ILE A 295 -0.66 -16.73 30.92
C ILE A 295 -0.71 -15.52 29.99
N LEU A 296 -0.33 -15.74 28.74
CA LEU A 296 -0.48 -14.78 27.66
C LEU A 296 -1.83 -14.99 26.98
N MET A 297 -2.69 -14.00 27.06
CA MET A 297 -4.00 -13.97 26.41
C MET A 297 -3.92 -13.15 25.13
N THR A 298 -4.44 -13.66 24.03
CA THR A 298 -4.44 -12.97 22.73
C THR A 298 -5.84 -12.96 22.14
N HIS A 299 -6.29 -11.79 21.72
CA HIS A 299 -7.48 -11.60 20.90
C HIS A 299 -7.07 -11.04 19.54
N SER A 300 -7.17 -11.85 18.48
CA SER A 300 -6.59 -11.57 17.15
C SER A 300 -7.30 -10.49 16.35
N SER A 301 -8.47 -10.04 16.76
CA SER A 301 -9.23 -8.98 16.05
C SER A 301 -9.32 -7.66 16.84
N GLY A 302 -8.53 -7.50 17.91
CA GLY A 302 -8.47 -6.23 18.66
C GLY A 302 -9.68 -5.95 19.56
N ALA A 303 -10.52 -6.94 19.89
CA ALA A 303 -11.52 -6.73 20.94
C ALA A 303 -10.84 -6.64 22.30
N ASP A 304 -11.39 -5.82 23.20
CA ASP A 304 -10.87 -5.68 24.55
C ASP A 304 -10.87 -7.03 25.28
N ILE A 305 -9.82 -7.26 26.06
CA ILE A 305 -9.77 -8.38 27.01
C ILE A 305 -10.19 -7.83 28.38
N LYS A 306 -11.41 -8.16 28.79
CA LYS A 306 -11.98 -7.64 30.05
C LYS A 306 -12.21 -8.78 31.03
N ILE A 307 -11.73 -8.58 32.25
CA ILE A 307 -11.94 -9.46 33.40
C ILE A 307 -12.81 -8.71 34.41
N THR A 308 -13.91 -9.34 34.85
CA THR A 308 -14.82 -8.75 35.84
C THR A 308 -15.27 -9.81 36.85
N GLY A 309 -15.59 -9.36 38.06
CA GLY A 309 -16.16 -10.21 39.10
C GLY A 309 -15.17 -11.30 39.53
N LEU A 310 -13.93 -10.87 39.83
CA LEU A 310 -12.96 -11.79 40.40
C LEU A 310 -13.47 -12.28 41.76
N ASP A 311 -13.60 -13.60 41.90
CA ASP A 311 -14.06 -14.32 43.09
C ASP A 311 -12.99 -15.33 43.47
N THR A 312 -12.50 -15.23 44.67
CA THR A 312 -11.45 -16.10 45.25
C THR A 312 -11.89 -16.57 46.64
N THR A 313 -11.29 -17.65 47.13
CA THR A 313 -11.68 -18.20 48.44
C THR A 313 -11.33 -17.26 49.61
N THR A 314 -10.29 -16.43 49.45
CA THR A 314 -9.90 -15.40 50.42
C THR A 314 -9.66 -14.08 49.71
N ASP A 315 -10.18 -13.01 50.28
CA ASP A 315 -10.11 -11.62 49.78
C ASP A 315 -8.67 -11.04 49.68
N THR A 316 -7.65 -11.82 50.06
CA THR A 316 -6.25 -11.42 49.98
C THR A 316 -5.54 -11.87 48.71
N THR A 317 -6.16 -12.75 47.96
CA THR A 317 -5.57 -13.28 46.72
C THR A 317 -5.60 -12.22 45.61
N THR A 318 -4.44 -12.01 45.00
CA THR A 318 -4.26 -11.04 43.92
C THR A 318 -3.88 -11.71 42.62
N ILE A 319 -4.29 -11.09 41.53
CA ILE A 319 -3.86 -11.37 40.13
C ILE A 319 -3.46 -10.07 39.49
N THR A 320 -2.36 -10.08 38.78
CA THR A 320 -1.90 -8.93 37.99
C THR A 320 -2.26 -9.13 36.51
N LEU A 321 -2.97 -8.16 35.96
CA LEU A 321 -3.26 -8.03 34.55
C LEU A 321 -2.35 -6.96 33.96
N GLU A 322 -1.65 -7.27 32.89
CA GLU A 322 -0.68 -6.40 32.23
C GLU A 322 -0.96 -6.36 30.73
N SER A 323 -0.82 -5.18 30.10
CA SER A 323 -0.88 -5.06 28.66
C SER A 323 0.48 -5.36 28.04
N LEU A 324 0.45 -5.99 26.86
CA LEU A 324 1.63 -6.30 26.07
C LEU A 324 1.56 -5.59 24.74
N ASP A 325 2.72 -5.41 24.11
CA ASP A 325 2.80 -4.91 22.75
C ASP A 325 2.20 -5.93 21.73
N LYS A 326 2.03 -5.51 20.49
CA LYS A 326 1.50 -6.37 19.42
C LYS A 326 2.34 -7.65 19.18
N ASN A 327 3.62 -7.64 19.55
CA ASN A 327 4.51 -8.79 19.42
C ASN A 327 4.45 -9.72 20.65
N GLY A 328 3.87 -9.24 21.76
CA GLY A 328 3.77 -9.96 23.03
C GLY A 328 4.94 -9.70 23.99
N ALA A 329 5.68 -8.61 23.73
CA ALA A 329 6.71 -8.14 24.65
C ALA A 329 6.11 -7.18 25.71
N ASP A 330 6.77 -7.11 26.86
CA ASP A 330 6.40 -6.14 27.89
C ASP A 330 6.64 -4.71 27.38
N LEU A 331 5.74 -3.81 27.70
CA LEU A 331 5.88 -2.39 27.35
C LEU A 331 7.06 -1.78 28.11
N SER A 332 7.70 -0.75 27.51
CA SER A 332 8.82 -0.03 28.14
C SER A 332 8.44 0.61 29.49
N THR A 333 7.20 0.98 29.66
CA THR A 333 6.54 1.32 30.93
C THR A 333 5.40 0.34 31.09
N PRO A 334 5.58 -0.74 31.92
CA PRO A 334 4.53 -1.73 32.11
C PRO A 334 3.27 -1.09 32.66
N ASP A 335 2.17 -1.23 31.95
CA ASP A 335 0.85 -0.82 32.43
C ASP A 335 0.17 -2.04 33.05
N THR A 336 0.09 -2.04 34.38
CA THR A 336 -0.33 -3.20 35.17
C THR A 336 -1.46 -2.84 36.12
N LEU A 337 -2.44 -3.73 36.22
CA LEU A 337 -3.53 -3.62 37.18
C LEU A 337 -3.52 -4.84 38.12
N VAL A 338 -3.35 -4.61 39.42
CA VAL A 338 -3.50 -5.65 40.43
C VAL A 338 -4.97 -5.76 40.81
N MET A 339 -5.56 -6.90 40.60
CA MET A 339 -6.98 -7.20 40.84
C MET A 339 -7.15 -8.02 42.10
N ARG A 340 -8.18 -7.70 42.89
CA ARG A 340 -8.62 -8.43 44.09
C ARG A 340 -10.13 -8.51 44.13
N GLU A 341 -10.67 -9.49 44.85
CA GLU A 341 -12.10 -9.64 45.08
C GLU A 341 -12.74 -8.42 45.73
N SER A 342 -12.11 -7.89 46.80
CA SER A 342 -12.61 -6.73 47.57
C SER A 342 -12.74 -5.44 46.78
N ASP A 343 -11.97 -5.31 45.71
CA ASP A 343 -11.94 -4.05 44.92
C ASP A 343 -13.05 -4.01 43.86
N ALA A 344 -13.90 -5.05 43.76
CA ALA A 344 -14.86 -5.26 42.67
C ALA A 344 -14.19 -5.05 41.28
N ALA A 345 -12.92 -5.44 41.17
CA ALA A 345 -12.02 -5.00 40.13
C ALA A 345 -12.51 -5.46 38.77
N THR A 346 -12.68 -4.47 37.91
CA THR A 346 -12.78 -4.67 36.47
C THR A 346 -11.43 -4.32 35.88
N GLY A 347 -10.77 -5.31 35.25
CA GLY A 347 -9.56 -5.05 34.47
C GLY A 347 -9.89 -5.15 33.00
N THR A 348 -9.54 -4.14 32.25
CA THR A 348 -9.72 -4.11 30.79
C THR A 348 -8.38 -3.83 30.11
N VAL A 349 -7.98 -4.68 29.19
CA VAL A 349 -6.84 -4.41 28.30
C VAL A 349 -7.41 -3.97 26.98
N VAL A 350 -7.10 -2.74 26.60
CA VAL A 350 -7.41 -2.19 25.28
C VAL A 350 -6.33 -2.63 24.31
N GLY A 351 -6.73 -3.05 23.12
CA GLY A 351 -5.81 -3.57 22.12
C GLY A 351 -4.94 -2.48 21.49
N GLN A 352 -4.01 -2.93 20.66
CA GLN A 352 -3.24 -2.07 19.77
C GLN A 352 -3.79 -2.14 18.35
N MET A 353 -3.77 -0.99 17.68
CA MET A 353 -4.13 -0.84 16.28
C MET A 353 -2.86 -0.52 15.48
N SER A 354 -2.73 -1.16 14.33
CA SER A 354 -1.72 -0.83 13.32
C SER A 354 -2.40 -0.34 12.08
N LEU A 355 -2.12 0.90 11.70
CA LEU A 355 -2.50 1.48 10.42
C LEU A 355 -1.41 1.20 9.40
N SER A 356 -1.77 0.85 8.20
CA SER A 356 -0.81 0.61 7.12
C SER A 356 -1.29 1.16 5.78
N SER A 357 -0.35 1.69 5.00
CA SER A 357 -0.59 2.19 3.65
C SER A 357 0.65 1.98 2.78
N ILE A 358 0.45 1.84 1.47
CA ILE A 358 1.55 1.73 0.50
C ILE A 358 2.27 3.06 0.23
N LYS A 359 1.67 4.19 0.63
CA LYS A 359 2.26 5.53 0.55
C LYS A 359 2.11 6.24 1.89
N GLN A 360 2.91 7.29 2.10
CA GLN A 360 2.85 8.08 3.31
C GLN A 360 1.42 8.59 3.56
N PHE A 361 1.01 8.55 4.80
CA PHE A 361 -0.27 9.04 5.29
C PHE A 361 -0.08 9.79 6.60
N SER A 362 -1.03 10.60 6.96
CA SER A 362 -1.11 11.26 8.27
C SER A 362 -2.43 10.95 8.96
N VAL A 363 -2.39 10.93 10.27
CA VAL A 363 -3.58 10.76 11.11
C VAL A 363 -3.63 11.94 12.06
N SER A 364 -4.77 12.57 12.18
CA SER A 364 -5.02 13.64 13.14
C SER A 364 -6.36 13.38 13.83
N GLY A 365 -6.47 13.77 15.09
CA GLY A 365 -7.70 13.67 15.87
C GLY A 365 -8.16 15.05 16.35
N ASP A 366 -9.29 15.14 17.06
CA ASP A 366 -9.74 16.38 17.68
C ASP A 366 -8.76 16.75 18.80
N ALA A 367 -8.07 17.87 18.65
CA ALA A 367 -7.00 18.34 19.52
C ALA A 367 -7.43 18.60 20.99
N ALA A 368 -8.70 18.44 21.32
CA ALA A 368 -9.23 18.64 22.67
C ALA A 368 -9.10 17.38 23.57
N ASN A 369 -8.86 16.20 23.03
CA ASN A 369 -8.99 14.91 23.75
C ASN A 369 -7.79 13.97 23.59
N ASN A 370 -6.59 14.48 23.33
CA ASN A 370 -5.38 13.70 23.03
C ASN A 370 -4.81 12.84 24.16
N GLU A 371 -5.30 12.98 25.41
CA GLU A 371 -4.71 12.26 26.57
C GLU A 371 -5.24 10.82 26.72
N ASP A 372 -6.42 10.50 26.16
CA ASP A 372 -7.08 9.20 26.29
C ASP A 372 -7.41 8.54 24.93
N GLY A 373 -6.86 9.03 23.83
CA GLY A 373 -7.04 8.48 22.47
C GLY A 373 -6.14 7.27 22.19
N PHE A 374 -6.44 6.55 21.11
CA PHE A 374 -5.60 5.41 20.67
C PHE A 374 -4.17 5.84 20.28
N PHE A 375 -3.96 7.09 19.90
CA PHE A 375 -2.65 7.63 19.52
C PHE A 375 -2.28 8.82 20.44
N ASN A 376 -1.77 8.52 21.63
CA ASN A 376 -1.40 9.54 22.63
C ASN A 376 -0.16 10.38 22.21
N THR A 377 0.62 9.95 21.25
CA THR A 377 1.83 10.63 20.78
C THR A 377 1.94 10.62 19.26
N ILE A 378 1.05 11.36 18.58
CA ILE A 378 1.29 11.67 17.18
C ILE A 378 2.20 12.90 17.10
N ASN A 379 3.51 12.68 16.95
CA ASN A 379 4.51 13.69 16.61
C ASN A 379 4.85 13.61 15.12
#